data_a854e2313ed33b4f39008b9c109c6470
#
_entry.id   a854e2313ed33b4f39008b9c109c6470
#
_cell.length_a   1.000
_cell.length_b   1.000
_cell.length_c   1.000
_cell.angle_alpha   90.00
_cell.angle_beta   90.00
_cell.angle_gamma   90.00
#
_symmetry.space_group_name_H-M   'P 1'
#
loop_
_entity.id
_entity.type
_entity.pdbx_description
1 polymer ?
#
loop_
_entity_poly.entity_id
_entity_poly.type
_entity_poly.pdbx_seq_one_letter_code
_entity_poly.pdbx_strand_id
1 'polypeptide(L)'
;MTTMKYPYRSKTLDRLGVRSWINARNWSTVIGGTWIDDRVLEAMNEVAKTFVDMHELFLKADERIAQLCGVEEAHITTGTGAAMELAVAGCMAGDDFSKWLKLPRTDGMKNQVLMPRGHYIAYTPQWTASGASVIEYGQAGHLRSFKRELESSITEKTCCLAYTVSYNTVPRGNVPFEEVVVLAQKYDLPVVVDAASDLPPKSNLRKFTELGADIVCISGGKAIKAPNNTGMMLGSRRGIEIIQSIRKHTFPNPGWGRGHKISKEQIVGLVVALEIFIEEGDELYFDQMDTARYFLLELDDIEGLEVEIIPNDESYHEHPVMPHVPRVLLQWDHDKIGFSANELDEYMAEEDPPIFLRNIHYYNYYSNKEWRLIDTYYLRPEELPLIAQRIKKIFKKKLRR
;
A
#
# COMPACT_ATOMS: atom_id res chain seq x y z
N MET A 1 22.32 22.27 -26.56
CA MET A 1 21.58 21.94 -25.36
C MET A 1 22.31 20.78 -24.69
N THR A 2 22.96 21.03 -23.58
CA THR A 2 23.62 19.97 -22.80
C THR A 2 22.52 19.06 -22.28
N THR A 3 22.49 17.80 -22.71
CA THR A 3 21.56 16.79 -22.19
C THR A 3 21.85 16.65 -20.70
N MET A 4 20.92 17.05 -19.84
CA MET A 4 21.01 16.82 -18.41
C MET A 4 21.15 15.32 -18.18
N LYS A 5 22.27 14.91 -17.59
CA LYS A 5 22.58 13.50 -17.37
C LYS A 5 21.76 13.04 -16.15
N TYR A 6 20.87 12.06 -16.35
CA TYR A 6 20.09 11.48 -15.25
C TYR A 6 21.03 10.80 -14.23
N PRO A 7 21.14 11.29 -13.00
CA PRO A 7 22.16 10.83 -12.06
C PRO A 7 21.89 9.44 -11.47
N TYR A 8 20.62 9.01 -11.47
CA TYR A 8 20.19 7.74 -10.86
C TYR A 8 20.11 6.57 -11.85
N ARG A 9 20.84 6.65 -12.95
CA ARG A 9 20.93 5.57 -13.92
C ARG A 9 21.71 4.39 -13.38
N SER A 10 21.12 3.20 -13.43
CA SER A 10 21.76 1.97 -12.98
C SER A 10 22.59 1.31 -14.08
N LYS A 11 23.92 1.27 -13.89
CA LYS A 11 24.81 0.55 -14.82
C LYS A 11 24.48 -0.94 -14.94
N THR A 12 23.94 -1.55 -13.88
CA THR A 12 23.53 -2.97 -13.89
C THR A 12 22.29 -3.17 -14.75
N LEU A 13 21.29 -2.29 -14.63
CA LEU A 13 20.11 -2.33 -15.50
C LEU A 13 20.48 -2.07 -16.96
N ASP A 14 21.36 -1.11 -17.24
CA ASP A 14 21.86 -0.85 -18.60
C ASP A 14 22.49 -2.09 -19.22
N ARG A 15 23.30 -2.84 -18.46
CA ARG A 15 23.90 -4.11 -18.91
C ARG A 15 22.86 -5.20 -19.22
N LEU A 16 21.71 -5.16 -18.53
CA LEU A 16 20.58 -6.05 -18.78
C LEU A 16 19.65 -5.55 -19.90
N GLY A 17 19.91 -4.37 -20.47
CA GLY A 17 19.06 -3.77 -21.49
C GLY A 17 17.77 -3.16 -20.92
N VAL A 18 17.72 -2.88 -19.60
CA VAL A 18 16.56 -2.30 -18.92
C VAL A 18 16.80 -0.83 -18.63
N ARG A 19 15.86 0.03 -19.04
CA ARG A 19 15.94 1.48 -18.80
C ARG A 19 15.64 1.83 -17.33
N SER A 20 16.36 2.81 -16.78
CA SER A 20 16.02 3.42 -15.50
C SER A 20 14.94 4.50 -15.71
N TRP A 21 13.89 4.51 -14.90
CA TRP A 21 12.74 5.40 -15.03
C TRP A 21 12.69 6.44 -13.90
N ILE A 22 12.13 7.62 -14.21
CA ILE A 22 11.69 8.58 -13.19
C ILE A 22 10.30 8.17 -12.71
N ASN A 23 10.13 8.03 -11.40
CA ASN A 23 8.88 7.60 -10.78
C ASN A 23 8.04 8.79 -10.27
N ALA A 24 7.18 9.33 -11.13
CA ALA A 24 6.13 10.27 -10.76
C ALA A 24 4.76 9.59 -10.55
N ARG A 25 4.74 8.25 -10.34
CA ARG A 25 3.53 7.44 -10.19
C ARG A 25 3.24 7.02 -8.75
N ASN A 26 4.21 7.02 -7.86
CA ASN A 26 4.12 6.47 -6.51
C ASN A 26 4.62 5.00 -6.38
N TRP A 27 4.32 4.34 -5.24
CA TRP A 27 4.73 2.96 -4.90
C TRP A 27 4.04 1.86 -5.73
N SER A 28 4.09 1.98 -7.02
CA SER A 28 3.50 0.98 -7.91
C SER A 28 4.45 -0.19 -8.15
N THR A 29 3.97 -1.43 -7.99
CA THR A 29 4.76 -2.64 -8.24
C THR A 29 5.31 -2.70 -9.67
N VAL A 30 4.57 -2.17 -10.65
CA VAL A 30 5.01 -2.17 -12.06
C VAL A 30 6.25 -1.33 -12.34
N ILE A 31 6.63 -0.45 -11.42
CA ILE A 31 7.85 0.36 -11.50
C ILE A 31 8.89 -0.03 -10.43
N GLY A 32 8.70 -1.17 -9.76
CA GLY A 32 9.64 -1.69 -8.76
C GLY A 32 9.34 -1.27 -7.33
N GLY A 33 8.22 -0.54 -7.09
CA GLY A 33 7.80 -0.10 -5.76
C GLY A 33 8.49 1.18 -5.30
N THR A 34 9.50 1.06 -4.45
CA THR A 34 10.21 2.20 -3.84
C THR A 34 11.73 2.11 -4.07
N TRP A 35 12.41 3.23 -4.01
CA TRP A 35 13.86 3.23 -3.79
C TRP A 35 14.15 3.07 -2.27
N ILE A 36 15.26 2.44 -1.95
CA ILE A 36 15.66 2.13 -0.59
C ILE A 36 16.73 3.12 -0.13
N ASP A 37 16.60 3.64 1.09
CA ASP A 37 17.58 4.54 1.72
C ASP A 37 18.94 3.83 1.90
N ASP A 38 20.04 4.57 1.75
CA ASP A 38 21.38 4.03 1.87
C ASP A 38 21.65 3.40 3.26
N ARG A 39 21.09 3.97 4.33
CA ARG A 39 21.18 3.41 5.70
C ARG A 39 20.55 2.02 5.78
N VAL A 40 19.43 1.81 5.08
CA VAL A 40 18.79 0.49 4.98
C VAL A 40 19.63 -0.48 4.18
N LEU A 41 20.19 -0.03 3.04
CA LEU A 41 21.06 -0.86 2.20
C LEU A 41 22.35 -1.27 2.93
N GLU A 42 22.93 -0.37 3.72
CA GLU A 42 24.12 -0.65 4.56
C GLU A 42 23.81 -1.74 5.59
N ALA A 43 22.71 -1.62 6.33
CA ALA A 43 22.28 -2.61 7.31
C ALA A 43 21.99 -3.97 6.66
N MET A 44 21.32 -3.99 5.51
CA MET A 44 21.09 -5.23 4.75
C MET A 44 22.39 -5.88 4.29
N ASN A 45 23.37 -5.08 3.81
CA ASN A 45 24.66 -5.59 3.35
C ASN A 45 25.52 -6.14 4.49
N GLU A 46 25.46 -5.54 5.68
CA GLU A 46 26.12 -6.05 6.89
C GLU A 46 25.57 -7.42 7.26
N VAL A 47 24.25 -7.55 7.40
CA VAL A 47 23.59 -8.80 7.81
C VAL A 47 23.72 -9.89 6.74
N ALA A 48 23.83 -9.54 5.46
CA ALA A 48 23.99 -10.51 4.37
C ALA A 48 25.16 -11.47 4.56
N LYS A 49 26.21 -11.02 5.23
CA LYS A 49 27.46 -11.78 5.46
C LYS A 49 27.48 -12.56 6.78
N THR A 50 26.38 -12.52 7.57
CA THR A 50 26.30 -13.10 8.91
C THR A 50 25.26 -14.22 8.94
N PHE A 51 25.52 -15.28 9.70
CA PHE A 51 24.53 -16.30 10.02
C PHE A 51 23.79 -15.92 11.31
N VAL A 52 22.48 -16.20 11.35
CA VAL A 52 21.60 -15.87 12.47
C VAL A 52 20.65 -17.04 12.76
N ASP A 53 20.18 -17.15 13.99
CA ASP A 53 18.98 -17.93 14.28
C ASP A 53 17.76 -17.16 13.79
N MET A 54 17.04 -17.72 12.85
CA MET A 54 15.87 -17.05 12.24
C MET A 54 14.71 -16.88 13.22
N HIS A 55 14.57 -17.77 14.20
CA HIS A 55 13.52 -17.63 15.22
C HIS A 55 13.82 -16.47 16.16
N GLU A 56 15.08 -16.35 16.60
CA GLU A 56 15.52 -15.23 17.41
C GLU A 56 15.40 -13.90 16.65
N LEU A 57 15.81 -13.88 15.38
CA LEU A 57 15.70 -12.68 14.55
C LEU A 57 14.25 -12.23 14.41
N PHE A 58 13.32 -13.14 14.09
CA PHE A 58 11.90 -12.80 14.00
C PHE A 58 11.38 -12.24 15.33
N LEU A 59 11.65 -12.94 16.44
CA LEU A 59 11.18 -12.50 17.75
C LEU A 59 11.64 -11.08 18.07
N LYS A 60 12.94 -10.80 17.89
CA LYS A 60 13.51 -9.48 18.20
C LYS A 60 13.06 -8.38 17.25
N ALA A 61 12.94 -8.69 15.97
CA ALA A 61 12.43 -7.75 14.98
C ALA A 61 10.93 -7.44 15.19
N ASP A 62 10.13 -8.46 15.48
CA ASP A 62 8.70 -8.32 15.79
C ASP A 62 8.49 -7.48 17.07
N GLU A 63 9.25 -7.76 18.15
CA GLU A 63 9.26 -6.96 19.38
C GLU A 63 9.61 -5.48 19.08
N ARG A 64 10.62 -5.25 18.25
CA ARG A 64 11.04 -3.90 17.88
C ARG A 64 9.98 -3.16 17.08
N ILE A 65 9.34 -3.83 16.10
CA ILE A 65 8.25 -3.25 15.31
C ILE A 65 7.06 -2.92 16.20
N ALA A 66 6.67 -3.82 17.11
CA ALA A 66 5.57 -3.57 18.04
C ALA A 66 5.83 -2.31 18.90
N GLN A 67 7.06 -2.14 19.41
CA GLN A 67 7.48 -0.95 20.15
C GLN A 67 7.40 0.32 19.28
N LEU A 68 7.95 0.28 18.07
CA LEU A 68 7.98 1.41 17.14
C LEU A 68 6.57 1.85 16.73
N CYS A 69 5.67 0.90 16.48
CA CYS A 69 4.29 1.17 16.08
C CYS A 69 3.36 1.47 17.27
N GLY A 70 3.79 1.19 18.50
CA GLY A 70 2.95 1.36 19.69
C GLY A 70 1.77 0.40 19.75
N VAL A 71 2.00 -0.87 19.34
CA VAL A 71 1.00 -1.96 19.35
C VAL A 71 1.44 -3.10 20.27
N GLU A 72 0.51 -4.00 20.60
CA GLU A 72 0.76 -5.08 21.58
C GLU A 72 1.60 -6.23 21.00
N GLU A 73 1.46 -6.50 19.69
CA GLU A 73 2.17 -7.59 19.00
C GLU A 73 2.42 -7.20 17.55
N ALA A 74 3.46 -7.72 16.93
CA ALA A 74 3.72 -7.58 15.49
C ALA A 74 4.28 -8.87 14.89
N HIS A 75 4.19 -9.01 13.57
CA HIS A 75 4.88 -10.08 12.84
C HIS A 75 5.21 -9.66 11.41
N ILE A 76 6.45 -9.89 11.02
CA ILE A 76 6.97 -9.59 9.68
C ILE A 76 6.51 -10.63 8.66
N THR A 77 6.16 -10.17 7.47
CA THR A 77 5.68 -11.01 6.37
C THR A 77 6.32 -10.64 5.03
N THR A 78 6.20 -11.50 4.03
CA THR A 78 6.60 -11.20 2.65
C THR A 78 5.55 -10.34 1.94
N GLY A 79 5.36 -9.11 2.43
CA GLY A 79 4.37 -8.16 1.91
C GLY A 79 2.98 -8.34 2.52
N THR A 80 2.13 -7.34 2.28
CA THR A 80 0.77 -7.28 2.85
C THR A 80 -0.14 -8.40 2.36
N GLY A 81 0.03 -8.85 1.11
CA GLY A 81 -0.75 -9.97 0.60
C GLY A 81 -0.55 -11.23 1.44
N ALA A 82 0.71 -11.55 1.78
CA ALA A 82 1.03 -12.63 2.70
C ALA A 82 0.50 -12.38 4.12
N ALA A 83 0.56 -11.13 4.60
CA ALA A 83 -0.02 -10.77 5.90
C ALA A 83 -1.52 -11.07 5.97
N MET A 84 -2.29 -10.67 4.95
CA MET A 84 -3.73 -10.94 4.85
C MET A 84 -4.02 -12.44 4.82
N GLU A 85 -3.30 -13.18 3.97
CA GLU A 85 -3.44 -14.63 3.83
C GLU A 85 -3.15 -15.36 5.16
N LEU A 86 -2.04 -15.00 5.82
CA LEU A 86 -1.65 -15.58 7.10
C LEU A 86 -2.59 -15.18 8.24
N ALA A 87 -3.08 -13.94 8.27
CA ALA A 87 -4.06 -13.50 9.26
C ALA A 87 -5.35 -14.30 9.18
N VAL A 88 -5.90 -14.52 7.97
CA VAL A 88 -7.08 -15.35 7.77
C VAL A 88 -6.80 -16.81 8.16
N ALA A 89 -5.64 -17.35 7.79
CA ALA A 89 -5.23 -18.70 8.20
C ALA A 89 -5.18 -18.84 9.73
N GLY A 90 -4.62 -17.86 10.43
CA GLY A 90 -4.58 -17.80 11.88
C GLY A 90 -5.97 -17.74 12.52
N CYS A 91 -6.90 -16.93 11.94
CA CYS A 91 -8.29 -16.88 12.38
C CYS A 91 -9.02 -18.21 12.21
N MET A 92 -8.68 -19.00 11.18
CA MET A 92 -9.29 -20.31 10.92
C MET A 92 -8.68 -21.43 11.76
N ALA A 93 -7.36 -21.45 11.89
CA ALA A 93 -6.61 -22.53 12.50
C ALA A 93 -6.39 -22.37 14.00
N GLY A 94 -6.26 -21.11 14.48
CA GLY A 94 -5.81 -20.84 15.85
C GLY A 94 -4.46 -21.51 16.14
N ASP A 95 -4.21 -22.00 17.34
CA ASP A 95 -2.98 -22.72 17.70
C ASP A 95 -3.06 -24.25 17.43
N ASP A 96 -4.00 -24.69 16.60
CA ASP A 96 -4.17 -26.11 16.25
C ASP A 96 -3.29 -26.48 15.04
N PHE A 97 -2.14 -27.12 15.33
CA PHE A 97 -1.21 -27.59 14.30
C PHE A 97 -1.85 -28.50 13.26
N SER A 98 -2.83 -29.32 13.64
CA SER A 98 -3.51 -30.22 12.71
C SER A 98 -4.33 -29.47 11.67
N LYS A 99 -4.89 -28.32 12.04
CA LYS A 99 -5.60 -27.43 11.12
C LYS A 99 -4.60 -26.74 10.18
N TRP A 100 -3.47 -26.24 10.70
CA TRP A 100 -2.41 -25.65 9.88
C TRP A 100 -1.90 -26.60 8.79
N LEU A 101 -1.75 -27.90 9.11
CA LEU A 101 -1.33 -28.90 8.13
C LEU A 101 -2.40 -29.22 7.07
N LYS A 102 -3.67 -28.95 7.33
CA LYS A 102 -4.75 -29.17 6.36
C LYS A 102 -4.88 -28.05 5.35
N LEU A 103 -4.48 -26.83 5.69
CA LEU A 103 -4.62 -25.68 4.80
C LEU A 103 -3.97 -25.97 3.42
N PRO A 104 -4.58 -25.53 2.32
CA PRO A 104 -5.78 -24.69 2.22
C PRO A 104 -7.12 -25.49 2.25
N ARG A 105 -7.14 -26.75 2.67
CA ARG A 105 -8.37 -27.52 2.87
C ARG A 105 -8.97 -27.16 4.21
N THR A 106 -10.17 -26.56 4.19
CA THR A 106 -10.81 -25.95 5.37
C THR A 106 -12.02 -26.71 5.87
N ASP A 107 -12.16 -28.03 5.48
CA ASP A 107 -13.26 -28.89 5.93
C ASP A 107 -13.30 -28.96 7.45
N GLY A 108 -14.43 -28.61 8.04
CA GLY A 108 -14.64 -28.59 9.49
C GLY A 108 -14.08 -27.36 10.21
N MET A 109 -13.61 -26.36 9.50
CA MET A 109 -13.17 -25.08 10.06
C MET A 109 -14.23 -23.98 9.84
N LYS A 110 -14.22 -22.95 10.69
CA LYS A 110 -14.82 -21.66 10.35
C LYS A 110 -13.98 -21.07 9.22
N ASN A 111 -14.57 -20.81 8.06
CA ASN A 111 -13.81 -20.43 6.87
C ASN A 111 -14.46 -19.31 6.04
N GLN A 112 -15.41 -18.57 6.62
CA GLN A 112 -16.04 -17.45 5.96
C GLN A 112 -15.46 -16.13 6.46
N VAL A 113 -14.95 -15.32 5.54
CA VAL A 113 -14.48 -13.94 5.75
C VAL A 113 -15.59 -13.00 5.31
N LEU A 114 -16.17 -12.22 6.20
CA LEU A 114 -17.20 -11.24 5.84
C LEU A 114 -16.57 -9.92 5.45
N MET A 115 -16.98 -9.36 4.31
CA MET A 115 -16.43 -8.14 3.72
C MET A 115 -17.53 -7.25 3.15
N PRO A 116 -17.48 -5.90 3.33
CA PRO A 116 -18.35 -5.00 2.59
C PRO A 116 -18.16 -5.18 1.08
N ARG A 117 -19.21 -5.24 0.31
CA ARG A 117 -19.12 -5.37 -1.16
C ARG A 117 -18.31 -4.24 -1.80
N GLY A 118 -18.40 -3.02 -1.28
CA GLY A 118 -17.59 -1.89 -1.71
C GLY A 118 -16.09 -2.03 -1.45
N HIS A 119 -15.66 -3.03 -0.67
CA HIS A 119 -14.25 -3.35 -0.39
C HIS A 119 -13.70 -4.49 -1.26
N TYR A 120 -14.53 -5.09 -2.13
CA TYR A 120 -14.07 -6.13 -3.06
C TYR A 120 -13.25 -5.49 -4.18
N ILE A 121 -11.96 -5.72 -4.17
CA ILE A 121 -10.98 -5.12 -5.10
C ILE A 121 -10.06 -6.19 -5.70
N ALA A 122 -9.17 -5.81 -6.62
CA ALA A 122 -8.25 -6.75 -7.28
C ALA A 122 -7.32 -7.52 -6.32
N TYR A 123 -7.17 -7.06 -5.07
CA TYR A 123 -6.38 -7.76 -4.03
C TYR A 123 -7.21 -8.69 -3.15
N THR A 124 -8.52 -8.78 -3.35
CA THR A 124 -9.42 -9.67 -2.59
C THR A 124 -9.02 -11.16 -2.66
N PRO A 125 -8.40 -11.69 -3.73
CA PRO A 125 -7.91 -13.07 -3.73
C PRO A 125 -6.98 -13.44 -2.57
N GLN A 126 -6.30 -12.47 -1.96
CA GLN A 126 -5.43 -12.73 -0.80
C GLN A 126 -6.23 -13.17 0.45
N TRP A 127 -7.48 -12.72 0.58
CA TRP A 127 -8.36 -13.15 1.66
C TRP A 127 -8.80 -14.62 1.54
N THR A 128 -8.71 -15.19 0.33
CA THR A 128 -9.14 -16.57 0.05
C THR A 128 -7.99 -17.54 -0.16
N ALA A 129 -6.75 -17.06 -0.25
CA ALA A 129 -5.59 -17.87 -0.60
C ALA A 129 -5.33 -19.01 0.40
N SER A 130 -5.68 -18.83 1.67
CA SER A 130 -5.62 -19.87 2.72
C SER A 130 -6.77 -20.89 2.69
N GLY A 131 -7.69 -20.80 1.71
CA GLY A 131 -8.85 -21.69 1.57
C GLY A 131 -10.14 -21.15 2.17
N ALA A 132 -10.15 -19.91 2.65
CA ALA A 132 -11.37 -19.25 3.10
C ALA A 132 -12.25 -18.82 1.92
N SER A 133 -13.52 -18.53 2.20
CA SER A 133 -14.48 -17.98 1.26
C SER A 133 -14.85 -16.55 1.70
N VAL A 134 -14.77 -15.58 0.79
CA VAL A 134 -15.28 -14.24 1.05
C VAL A 134 -16.80 -14.24 0.88
N ILE A 135 -17.50 -13.76 1.90
CA ILE A 135 -18.93 -13.51 1.89
C ILE A 135 -19.13 -11.99 1.91
N GLU A 136 -19.62 -11.48 0.79
CA GLU A 136 -19.87 -10.05 0.64
C GLU A 136 -21.24 -9.68 1.25
N TYR A 137 -21.28 -8.59 2.01
CA TYR A 137 -22.51 -7.96 2.45
C TYR A 137 -22.65 -6.56 1.85
N GLY A 138 -23.90 -6.11 1.70
CA GLY A 138 -24.22 -4.81 1.11
C GLY A 138 -24.85 -4.91 -0.28
N GLN A 139 -25.32 -3.77 -0.79
CA GLN A 139 -26.10 -3.68 -2.01
C GLN A 139 -25.25 -3.34 -3.23
N ALA A 140 -25.33 -4.17 -4.26
CA ALA A 140 -24.51 -4.00 -5.47
C ALA A 140 -24.80 -2.69 -6.22
N GLY A 141 -26.07 -2.30 -6.34
CA GLY A 141 -26.48 -1.15 -7.17
C GLY A 141 -26.01 0.20 -6.62
N HIS A 142 -25.78 0.30 -5.33
CA HIS A 142 -25.33 1.53 -4.66
C HIS A 142 -23.99 1.40 -4.00
N LEU A 143 -23.37 0.22 -4.03
CA LEU A 143 -22.12 -0.13 -3.32
C LEU A 143 -22.17 0.28 -1.83
N ARG A 144 -23.38 0.22 -1.23
CA ARG A 144 -23.63 0.57 0.16
C ARG A 144 -23.81 -0.69 1.00
N SER A 145 -23.44 -0.60 2.26
CA SER A 145 -23.71 -1.64 3.24
C SER A 145 -24.29 -1.04 4.53
N PHE A 146 -25.11 -1.85 5.21
CA PHE A 146 -25.74 -1.45 6.46
C PHE A 146 -25.39 -2.43 7.56
N LYS A 147 -25.33 -1.94 8.80
CA LYS A 147 -25.05 -2.74 10.00
C LYS A 147 -25.93 -4.01 10.08
N ARG A 148 -27.25 -3.90 9.77
CA ARG A 148 -28.16 -5.05 9.76
C ARG A 148 -27.78 -6.11 8.74
N GLU A 149 -27.22 -5.72 7.58
CA GLU A 149 -26.78 -6.67 6.55
C GLU A 149 -25.53 -7.41 7.01
N LEU A 150 -24.55 -6.68 7.57
CA LEU A 150 -23.38 -7.29 8.22
C LEU A 150 -23.83 -8.28 9.28
N GLU A 151 -24.69 -7.86 10.22
CA GLU A 151 -25.15 -8.69 11.32
C GLU A 151 -25.88 -9.97 10.84
N SER A 152 -26.76 -9.85 9.84
CA SER A 152 -27.47 -10.98 9.25
C SER A 152 -26.59 -11.92 8.43
N SER A 153 -25.41 -11.48 8.01
CA SER A 153 -24.44 -12.30 7.27
C SER A 153 -23.51 -13.10 8.18
N ILE A 154 -23.48 -12.81 9.49
CA ILE A 154 -22.70 -13.57 10.46
C ILE A 154 -23.33 -14.94 10.65
N THR A 155 -22.52 -16.00 10.49
CA THR A 155 -22.92 -17.41 10.68
C THR A 155 -21.92 -18.12 11.60
N GLU A 156 -22.23 -19.34 11.98
CA GLU A 156 -21.31 -20.23 12.71
C GLU A 156 -20.01 -20.53 11.94
N LYS A 157 -20.02 -20.32 10.61
CA LYS A 157 -18.84 -20.51 9.74
C LYS A 157 -17.97 -19.25 9.62
N THR A 158 -18.41 -18.12 10.17
CA THR A 158 -17.64 -16.87 10.10
C THR A 158 -16.36 -17.00 10.95
N CYS A 159 -15.19 -16.78 10.33
CA CYS A 159 -13.89 -16.82 11.00
C CYS A 159 -13.36 -15.44 11.35
N CYS A 160 -13.65 -14.41 10.53
CA CYS A 160 -13.27 -13.03 10.80
C CYS A 160 -14.08 -12.04 9.96
N LEU A 161 -14.02 -10.76 10.34
CA LEU A 161 -14.49 -9.64 9.55
C LEU A 161 -13.29 -8.96 8.88
N ALA A 162 -13.37 -8.77 7.56
CA ALA A 162 -12.34 -8.09 6.76
C ALA A 162 -12.74 -6.65 6.47
N TYR A 163 -11.82 -5.73 6.62
CA TYR A 163 -12.00 -4.33 6.27
C TYR A 163 -10.80 -3.85 5.43
N THR A 164 -11.05 -3.28 4.25
CA THR A 164 -9.99 -2.81 3.37
C THR A 164 -9.98 -1.29 3.35
N VAL A 165 -8.86 -0.71 3.74
CA VAL A 165 -8.59 0.73 3.65
C VAL A 165 -7.73 0.97 2.43
N SER A 166 -8.38 1.40 1.37
CA SER A 166 -7.68 1.61 0.10
C SER A 166 -8.44 2.61 -0.75
N TYR A 167 -7.69 3.36 -1.54
CA TYR A 167 -8.25 4.21 -2.59
C TYR A 167 -8.99 3.42 -3.69
N ASN A 168 -8.82 2.11 -3.76
CA ASN A 168 -9.56 1.25 -4.68
C ASN A 168 -10.93 0.83 -4.14
N THR A 169 -11.24 1.13 -2.88
CA THR A 169 -12.54 0.84 -2.27
C THR A 169 -13.51 1.99 -2.50
N VAL A 170 -14.81 1.70 -2.36
CA VAL A 170 -15.83 2.74 -2.35
C VAL A 170 -15.77 3.46 -1.01
N PRO A 171 -15.43 4.76 -0.98
CA PRO A 171 -15.15 5.46 0.28
C PRO A 171 -16.42 5.78 1.09
N ARG A 172 -17.58 5.84 0.45
CA ARG A 172 -18.83 6.28 1.10
C ARG A 172 -19.90 5.19 1.09
N GLY A 173 -20.71 5.18 2.14
CA GLY A 173 -21.89 4.32 2.22
C GLY A 173 -21.63 2.91 2.74
N ASN A 174 -20.42 2.57 3.15
CA ASN A 174 -20.13 1.34 3.88
C ASN A 174 -20.43 1.50 5.39
N VAL A 175 -20.61 0.39 6.09
CA VAL A 175 -20.70 0.39 7.55
C VAL A 175 -19.44 1.04 8.11
N PRO A 176 -19.55 2.06 8.97
CA PRO A 176 -18.39 2.67 9.62
C PRO A 176 -17.53 1.63 10.34
N PHE A 177 -16.22 1.83 10.36
CA PHE A 177 -15.30 0.85 10.93
C PHE A 177 -15.59 0.56 12.41
N GLU A 178 -15.93 1.59 13.18
CA GLU A 178 -16.28 1.48 14.59
C GLU A 178 -17.52 0.60 14.81
N GLU A 179 -18.49 0.65 13.92
CA GLU A 179 -19.68 -0.21 14.00
C GLU A 179 -19.35 -1.67 13.62
N VAL A 180 -18.41 -1.88 12.70
CA VAL A 180 -17.89 -3.22 12.38
C VAL A 180 -17.22 -3.81 13.62
N VAL A 181 -16.38 -3.05 14.32
CA VAL A 181 -15.72 -3.46 15.55
C VAL A 181 -16.73 -3.81 16.65
N VAL A 182 -17.75 -2.97 16.86
CA VAL A 182 -18.79 -3.24 17.87
C VAL A 182 -19.52 -4.55 17.59
N LEU A 183 -19.84 -4.84 16.32
CA LEU A 183 -20.46 -6.11 15.94
C LEU A 183 -19.50 -7.30 16.09
N ALA A 184 -18.24 -7.13 15.68
CA ALA A 184 -17.22 -8.15 15.83
C ALA A 184 -17.06 -8.56 17.32
N GLN A 185 -17.00 -7.60 18.22
CA GLN A 185 -16.92 -7.84 19.66
C GLN A 185 -18.18 -8.55 20.19
N LYS A 186 -19.38 -8.17 19.73
CA LYS A 186 -20.65 -8.82 20.10
C LYS A 186 -20.66 -10.32 19.79
N TYR A 187 -20.06 -10.70 18.65
CA TYR A 187 -20.04 -12.09 18.16
C TYR A 187 -18.71 -12.81 18.39
N ASP A 188 -17.80 -12.18 19.14
CA ASP A 188 -16.44 -12.68 19.41
C ASP A 188 -15.70 -13.10 18.13
N LEU A 189 -15.73 -12.23 17.11
CA LEU A 189 -15.07 -12.41 15.83
C LEU A 189 -13.85 -11.49 15.74
N PRO A 190 -12.71 -11.94 15.19
CA PRO A 190 -11.59 -11.08 14.87
C PRO A 190 -11.91 -10.10 13.73
N VAL A 191 -11.34 -8.88 13.81
CA VAL A 191 -11.33 -7.88 12.73
C VAL A 191 -9.94 -7.78 12.14
N VAL A 192 -9.81 -8.08 10.86
CA VAL A 192 -8.56 -7.97 10.10
C VAL A 192 -8.67 -6.82 9.10
N VAL A 193 -7.72 -5.91 9.14
CA VAL A 193 -7.68 -4.71 8.29
C VAL A 193 -6.55 -4.80 7.27
N ASP A 194 -6.89 -4.65 6.00
CA ASP A 194 -5.92 -4.34 4.95
C ASP A 194 -5.70 -2.83 4.89
N ALA A 195 -4.57 -2.35 5.40
CA ALA A 195 -4.12 -0.97 5.37
C ALA A 195 -2.79 -0.83 4.60
N ALA A 196 -2.61 -1.63 3.55
CA ALA A 196 -1.36 -1.74 2.79
C ALA A 196 -0.80 -0.41 2.29
N SER A 197 -1.65 0.59 2.02
CA SER A 197 -1.25 1.89 1.45
C SER A 197 -1.72 3.08 2.26
N ASP A 198 -1.89 2.88 3.57
CA ASP A 198 -2.50 3.86 4.46
C ASP A 198 -1.49 4.80 5.15
N LEU A 199 -0.26 4.75 4.76
CA LEU A 199 0.82 5.63 5.21
C LEU A 199 1.24 6.58 4.09
N PRO A 200 1.73 7.78 4.41
CA PRO A 200 1.70 8.47 5.70
C PRO A 200 0.29 8.95 6.08
N PRO A 201 -0.01 9.49 7.26
CA PRO A 201 0.90 9.86 8.36
C PRO A 201 1.30 8.66 9.22
N LYS A 202 2.39 8.79 9.99
CA LYS A 202 2.88 7.72 10.87
C LYS A 202 1.89 7.33 11.98
N SER A 203 0.98 8.24 12.38
CA SER A 203 -0.09 7.94 13.34
C SER A 203 -1.00 6.80 12.89
N ASN A 204 -1.10 6.54 11.58
CA ASN A 204 -1.92 5.45 11.05
C ASN A 204 -1.34 4.05 11.35
N LEU A 205 -0.09 3.94 11.80
CA LEU A 205 0.50 2.67 12.24
C LEU A 205 -0.27 2.02 13.40
N ARG A 206 -0.89 2.83 14.29
CA ARG A 206 -1.64 2.33 15.46
C ARG A 206 -3.14 2.62 15.41
N LYS A 207 -3.58 3.47 14.50
CA LYS A 207 -4.96 3.95 14.44
C LYS A 207 -6.01 2.84 14.47
N PHE A 208 -5.89 1.85 13.60
CA PHE A 208 -6.90 0.80 13.52
C PHE A 208 -6.87 -0.16 14.71
N THR A 209 -5.70 -0.44 15.29
CA THR A 209 -5.61 -1.22 16.53
C THR A 209 -6.23 -0.46 17.71
N GLU A 210 -6.02 0.85 17.78
CA GLU A 210 -6.67 1.73 18.78
C GLU A 210 -8.18 1.79 18.59
N LEU A 211 -8.68 1.74 17.35
CA LEU A 211 -10.11 1.67 17.02
C LEU A 211 -10.71 0.28 17.24
N GLY A 212 -9.90 -0.74 17.53
CA GLY A 212 -10.35 -2.08 17.89
C GLY A 212 -10.17 -3.15 16.83
N ALA A 213 -9.36 -2.93 15.78
CA ALA A 213 -8.91 -4.01 14.92
C ALA A 213 -8.06 -5.01 15.71
N ASP A 214 -8.23 -6.29 15.42
CA ASP A 214 -7.39 -7.33 16.02
C ASP A 214 -6.05 -7.45 15.29
N ILE A 215 -6.06 -7.36 13.96
CA ILE A 215 -4.86 -7.39 13.11
C ILE A 215 -4.96 -6.31 12.03
N VAL A 216 -3.88 -5.57 11.82
CA VAL A 216 -3.72 -4.59 10.73
C VAL A 216 -2.55 -4.98 9.85
N CYS A 217 -2.79 -5.15 8.56
CA CYS A 217 -1.80 -5.56 7.58
C CYS A 217 -1.24 -4.35 6.83
N ILE A 218 0.06 -4.09 6.94
CA ILE A 218 0.76 -2.92 6.37
C ILE A 218 1.87 -3.36 5.42
N SER A 219 2.12 -2.56 4.38
CA SER A 219 3.22 -2.79 3.43
C SER A 219 4.48 -2.02 3.84
N GLY A 220 5.60 -2.73 3.95
CA GLY A 220 6.92 -2.10 4.11
C GLY A 220 7.43 -1.46 2.82
N GLY A 221 7.13 -2.07 1.67
CA GLY A 221 7.61 -1.63 0.35
C GLY A 221 6.83 -0.47 -0.27
N LYS A 222 6.16 0.36 0.55
CA LYS A 222 5.45 1.57 0.13
C LYS A 222 6.02 2.79 0.85
N ALA A 223 5.21 3.55 1.59
CA ALA A 223 5.65 4.76 2.28
C ALA A 223 6.84 4.54 3.25
N ILE A 224 6.97 3.38 3.86
CA ILE A 224 8.09 3.05 4.74
C ILE A 224 9.42 2.95 3.98
N LYS A 225 9.40 2.78 2.65
CA LYS A 225 10.60 2.65 1.79
C LYS A 225 11.50 1.46 2.17
N ALA A 226 10.92 0.40 2.74
CA ALA A 226 11.60 -0.87 2.99
C ALA A 226 11.69 -1.71 1.70
N PRO A 227 12.43 -2.84 1.70
CA PRO A 227 12.44 -3.77 0.56
C PRO A 227 11.01 -4.10 0.10
N ASN A 228 10.77 -4.02 -1.22
CA ASN A 228 9.43 -4.00 -1.80
C ASN A 228 8.54 -5.21 -1.44
N ASN A 229 9.15 -6.35 -1.17
CA ASN A 229 8.45 -7.57 -0.75
C ASN A 229 8.34 -7.74 0.76
N THR A 230 8.42 -6.67 1.54
CA THR A 230 8.21 -6.70 2.99
C THR A 230 6.83 -6.18 3.36
N GLY A 231 6.30 -6.72 4.43
CA GLY A 231 5.07 -6.29 5.07
C GLY A 231 5.07 -6.70 6.54
N MET A 232 4.05 -6.27 7.26
CA MET A 232 3.90 -6.60 8.67
C MET A 232 2.44 -6.68 9.07
N MET A 233 2.16 -7.49 10.06
CA MET A 233 0.93 -7.50 10.84
C MET A 233 1.16 -6.75 12.13
N LEU A 234 0.25 -5.87 12.49
CA LEU A 234 0.23 -5.13 13.74
C LEU A 234 -1.00 -5.59 14.54
N GLY A 235 -0.80 -6.10 15.73
CA GLY A 235 -1.83 -6.73 16.55
C GLY A 235 -2.21 -5.91 17.77
N SER A 236 -3.51 -5.83 18.03
CA SER A 236 -4.03 -5.42 19.33
C SER A 236 -3.91 -6.57 20.34
N ARG A 237 -4.28 -6.32 21.60
CA ARG A 237 -4.29 -7.33 22.66
C ARG A 237 -5.09 -8.60 22.27
N ARG A 238 -6.19 -8.45 21.52
CA ARG A 238 -7.00 -9.58 21.04
C ARG A 238 -6.33 -10.34 19.89
N GLY A 239 -5.47 -9.68 19.11
CA GLY A 239 -4.74 -10.26 18.01
C GLY A 239 -3.50 -11.09 18.39
N ILE A 240 -3.04 -11.00 19.67
CA ILE A 240 -1.79 -11.61 20.14
C ILE A 240 -1.78 -13.12 19.84
N GLU A 241 -2.81 -13.87 20.26
CA GLU A 241 -2.85 -15.33 20.10
C GLU A 241 -2.82 -15.75 18.64
N ILE A 242 -3.49 -14.99 17.76
CA ILE A 242 -3.51 -15.27 16.31
C ILE A 242 -2.10 -15.05 15.74
N ILE A 243 -1.44 -13.93 16.04
CA ILE A 243 -0.10 -13.62 15.54
C ILE A 243 0.94 -14.63 16.08
N GLN A 244 0.87 -14.98 17.35
CA GLN A 244 1.77 -15.97 17.94
C GLN A 244 1.58 -17.35 17.30
N SER A 245 0.35 -17.75 17.00
CA SER A 245 0.05 -18.98 16.26
C SER A 245 0.68 -18.95 14.86
N ILE A 246 0.55 -17.83 14.14
CA ILE A 246 1.16 -17.65 12.81
C ILE A 246 2.67 -17.84 12.92
N ARG A 247 3.34 -17.14 13.84
CA ARG A 247 4.80 -17.24 14.07
C ARG A 247 5.24 -18.66 14.37
N LYS A 248 4.44 -19.42 15.15
CA LYS A 248 4.73 -20.79 15.56
C LYS A 248 4.61 -21.80 14.42
N HIS A 249 3.66 -21.61 13.51
CA HIS A 249 3.26 -22.62 12.52
C HIS A 249 3.62 -22.30 11.08
N THR A 250 4.27 -21.15 10.82
CA THR A 250 4.67 -20.74 9.47
C THR A 250 6.19 -20.57 9.34
N PHE A 251 6.67 -19.97 8.26
CA PHE A 251 8.10 -19.73 8.07
C PHE A 251 8.72 -19.05 9.33
N PRO A 252 9.89 -19.47 9.83
CA PRO A 252 10.84 -20.42 9.22
C PRO A 252 10.51 -21.89 9.40
N ASN A 253 9.47 -22.25 10.12
CA ASN A 253 9.04 -23.62 10.33
C ASN A 253 8.52 -24.27 9.04
N PRO A 254 8.62 -25.62 8.89
CA PRO A 254 7.97 -26.32 7.80
C PRO A 254 6.45 -26.33 7.96
N GLY A 255 5.72 -26.45 6.86
CA GLY A 255 4.26 -26.52 6.86
C GLY A 255 3.63 -25.55 5.89
N TRP A 256 2.34 -25.33 6.02
CA TRP A 256 1.62 -24.33 5.23
C TRP A 256 2.16 -22.93 5.57
N GLY A 257 2.22 -22.06 4.59
CA GLY A 257 2.86 -20.73 4.77
C GLY A 257 4.39 -20.75 4.62
N ARG A 258 5.04 -21.92 4.48
CA ARG A 258 6.49 -22.01 4.23
C ARG A 258 6.93 -21.30 2.95
N GLY A 259 6.02 -21.13 1.99
CA GLY A 259 6.26 -20.37 0.75
C GLY A 259 6.45 -18.85 0.97
N HIS A 260 5.97 -18.32 2.08
CA HIS A 260 6.16 -16.91 2.48
C HIS A 260 7.55 -16.65 3.08
N LYS A 261 8.57 -17.21 2.44
CA LYS A 261 9.96 -17.10 2.89
C LYS A 261 10.47 -15.67 2.72
N ILE A 262 10.96 -15.08 3.81
CA ILE A 262 11.62 -13.78 3.84
C ILE A 262 13.08 -13.93 4.29
N SER A 263 14.01 -13.20 3.69
CA SER A 263 15.42 -13.27 4.06
C SER A 263 15.74 -12.40 5.28
N LYS A 264 16.83 -12.72 5.97
CA LYS A 264 17.30 -11.94 7.12
C LYS A 264 17.60 -10.48 6.75
N GLU A 265 18.11 -10.25 5.53
CA GLU A 265 18.40 -8.91 5.01
C GLU A 265 17.11 -8.09 4.86
N GLN A 266 16.04 -8.72 4.39
CA GLN A 266 14.74 -8.05 4.22
C GLN A 266 14.09 -7.75 5.57
N ILE A 267 14.22 -8.64 6.55
CA ILE A 267 13.73 -8.43 7.93
C ILE A 267 14.42 -7.20 8.53
N VAL A 268 15.76 -7.17 8.51
CA VAL A 268 16.53 -6.04 9.03
C VAL A 268 16.25 -4.76 8.23
N GLY A 269 16.17 -4.88 6.91
CA GLY A 269 15.82 -3.75 6.04
C GLY A 269 14.46 -3.14 6.37
N LEU A 270 13.45 -3.95 6.72
CA LEU A 270 12.15 -3.45 7.16
C LEU A 270 12.24 -2.71 8.50
N VAL A 271 12.95 -3.27 9.48
CA VAL A 271 13.10 -2.65 10.81
C VAL A 271 13.78 -1.28 10.69
N VAL A 272 14.92 -1.20 10.02
CA VAL A 272 15.67 0.05 9.84
C VAL A 272 14.87 1.08 9.03
N ALA A 273 14.19 0.66 7.97
CA ALA A 273 13.34 1.56 7.19
C ALA A 273 12.17 2.11 8.02
N LEU A 274 11.58 1.29 8.92
CA LEU A 274 10.52 1.73 9.81
C LEU A 274 11.03 2.72 10.87
N GLU A 275 12.23 2.51 11.40
CA GLU A 275 12.89 3.47 12.31
C GLU A 275 13.05 4.84 11.66
N ILE A 276 13.57 4.88 10.44
CA ILE A 276 13.70 6.10 9.64
C ILE A 276 12.33 6.75 9.38
N PHE A 277 11.33 5.95 9.00
CA PHE A 277 9.99 6.45 8.73
C PHE A 277 9.33 7.08 9.97
N ILE A 278 9.56 6.52 11.16
CA ILE A 278 9.03 7.07 12.42
C ILE A 278 9.76 8.36 12.80
N GLU A 279 11.05 8.43 12.55
CA GLU A 279 11.85 9.62 12.87
C GLU A 279 11.54 10.77 11.90
N GLU A 280 11.53 10.52 10.59
CA GLU A 280 11.50 11.54 9.55
C GLU A 280 10.14 11.66 8.81
N GLY A 281 9.24 10.68 8.95
CA GLY A 281 8.12 10.48 8.03
C GLY A 281 7.11 11.62 7.91
N ASP A 282 6.88 12.40 8.97
CA ASP A 282 5.93 13.51 8.94
C ASP A 282 6.56 14.79 8.34
N GLU A 283 7.88 14.92 8.38
CA GLU A 283 8.60 16.05 7.79
C GLU A 283 8.58 15.99 6.25
N LEU A 284 8.55 14.78 5.69
CA LEU A 284 8.46 14.55 4.25
C LEU A 284 7.24 15.22 3.59
N TYR A 285 6.16 15.47 4.35
CA TYR A 285 4.98 16.15 3.81
C TYR A 285 5.30 17.57 3.32
N PHE A 286 6.11 18.34 4.06
CA PHE A 286 6.48 19.71 3.68
C PHE A 286 7.34 19.74 2.43
N ASP A 287 8.31 18.85 2.31
CA ASP A 287 9.15 18.70 1.12
C ASP A 287 8.33 18.31 -0.11
N GLN A 288 7.35 17.43 0.07
CA GLN A 288 6.44 17.03 -0.98
C GLN A 288 5.51 18.16 -1.41
N MET A 289 5.07 19.01 -0.47
CA MET A 289 4.27 20.19 -0.79
C MET A 289 5.10 21.23 -1.57
N ASP A 290 6.37 21.44 -1.24
CA ASP A 290 7.26 22.32 -2.01
C ASP A 290 7.53 21.77 -3.41
N THR A 291 7.67 20.45 -3.54
CA THR A 291 7.72 19.75 -4.84
C THR A 291 6.45 19.98 -5.66
N ALA A 292 5.28 19.91 -5.04
CA ALA A 292 4.01 20.15 -5.73
C ALA A 292 3.89 21.63 -6.18
N ARG A 293 4.28 22.56 -5.33
CA ARG A 293 4.32 24.01 -5.66
C ARG A 293 5.28 24.31 -6.81
N TYR A 294 6.44 23.65 -6.87
CA TYR A 294 7.35 23.77 -7.99
C TYR A 294 6.65 23.44 -9.31
N PHE A 295 5.95 22.32 -9.39
CA PHE A 295 5.23 21.95 -10.62
C PHE A 295 4.08 22.89 -10.94
N LEU A 296 3.35 23.37 -9.94
CA LEU A 296 2.30 24.36 -10.16
C LEU A 296 2.87 25.61 -10.83
N LEU A 297 3.97 26.16 -10.30
CA LEU A 297 4.61 27.35 -10.85
C LEU A 297 5.21 27.13 -12.24
N GLU A 298 5.81 25.96 -12.48
CA GLU A 298 6.44 25.63 -13.76
C GLU A 298 5.45 25.34 -14.88
N LEU A 299 4.24 24.85 -14.57
CA LEU A 299 3.31 24.36 -15.57
C LEU A 299 2.07 25.25 -15.77
N ASP A 300 1.82 26.23 -14.90
CA ASP A 300 0.64 27.10 -14.92
C ASP A 300 0.54 27.99 -16.19
N ASP A 301 1.67 28.26 -16.84
CA ASP A 301 1.74 29.07 -18.06
C ASP A 301 1.47 28.31 -19.36
N ILE A 302 1.14 27.02 -19.28
CA ILE A 302 0.89 26.19 -20.47
C ILE A 302 -0.55 26.36 -20.93
N GLU A 303 -0.74 26.96 -22.10
CA GLU A 303 -2.06 27.15 -22.71
C GLU A 303 -2.82 25.82 -22.83
N GLY A 304 -4.05 25.81 -22.33
CA GLY A 304 -4.94 24.65 -22.39
C GLY A 304 -4.65 23.53 -21.40
N LEU A 305 -3.65 23.68 -20.53
CA LEU A 305 -3.38 22.79 -19.41
C LEU A 305 -3.85 23.47 -18.11
N GLU A 306 -4.69 22.80 -17.36
CA GLU A 306 -5.07 23.20 -16.01
C GLU A 306 -4.20 22.41 -15.01
N VAL A 307 -3.63 23.11 -14.05
CA VAL A 307 -2.73 22.53 -13.04
C VAL A 307 -3.25 22.86 -11.65
N GLU A 308 -3.41 21.85 -10.83
CA GLU A 308 -3.93 21.99 -9.48
C GLU A 308 -3.13 21.11 -8.50
N ILE A 309 -2.83 21.63 -7.31
CA ILE A 309 -2.36 20.77 -6.21
C ILE A 309 -3.57 20.16 -5.55
N ILE A 310 -3.61 18.84 -5.52
CA ILE A 310 -4.60 18.11 -4.77
C ILE A 310 -4.00 17.83 -3.40
N PRO A 311 -4.33 18.64 -2.36
CA PRO A 311 -4.16 18.26 -0.99
C PRO A 311 -5.04 17.02 -0.75
N ASN A 312 -4.80 16.29 0.29
CA ASN A 312 -5.77 15.30 0.73
C ASN A 312 -7.13 15.97 0.79
N ASP A 313 -7.98 15.48 -0.09
CA ASP A 313 -9.28 16.07 -0.29
C ASP A 313 -10.10 15.99 0.99
N GLU A 314 -10.54 17.14 1.45
CA GLU A 314 -11.49 17.23 2.56
C GLU A 314 -12.78 16.42 2.30
N SER A 315 -13.13 16.15 1.03
CA SER A 315 -14.24 15.27 0.67
C SER A 315 -14.02 13.80 1.03
N TYR A 316 -12.76 13.38 1.32
CA TYR A 316 -12.43 12.06 1.83
C TYR A 316 -12.36 11.99 3.37
N HIS A 317 -12.70 13.05 4.08
CA HIS A 317 -12.77 13.05 5.55
C HIS A 317 -13.71 12.01 6.15
N GLU A 318 -14.67 11.51 5.36
CA GLU A 318 -15.51 10.36 5.77
C GLU A 318 -14.75 9.02 5.68
N HIS A 319 -13.64 8.96 4.97
CA HIS A 319 -12.68 7.86 5.03
C HIS A 319 -11.55 8.32 5.94
N PRO A 320 -11.49 7.84 7.19
CA PRO A 320 -10.55 8.37 8.16
C PRO A 320 -9.08 8.15 7.78
N VAL A 321 -8.81 7.64 6.57
CA VAL A 321 -7.49 7.14 6.24
C VAL A 321 -7.19 7.23 4.76
N MET A 322 -6.58 8.33 4.36
CA MET A 322 -5.93 8.46 3.06
C MET A 322 -4.49 8.93 3.27
N PRO A 323 -3.52 8.41 2.50
CA PRO A 323 -2.14 8.87 2.60
C PRO A 323 -2.05 10.37 2.36
N HIS A 324 -1.46 11.09 3.30
CA HIS A 324 -1.21 12.53 3.17
C HIS A 324 -0.04 12.78 2.22
N VAL A 325 -0.28 12.66 0.91
CA VAL A 325 0.72 12.90 -0.14
C VAL A 325 0.20 13.96 -1.10
N PRO A 326 0.79 15.16 -1.13
CA PRO A 326 0.47 16.18 -2.11
C PRO A 326 0.74 15.68 -3.53
N ARG A 327 -0.18 15.95 -4.45
CA ARG A 327 -0.09 15.57 -5.86
C ARG A 327 -0.41 16.75 -6.74
N VAL A 328 0.11 16.74 -7.95
CA VAL A 328 -0.22 17.74 -8.95
C VAL A 328 -1.12 17.11 -10.00
N LEU A 329 -2.36 17.61 -10.09
CA LEU A 329 -3.32 17.21 -11.11
C LEU A 329 -3.06 18.04 -12.37
N LEU A 330 -2.90 17.36 -13.48
CA LEU A 330 -2.81 17.89 -14.82
C LEU A 330 -4.12 17.56 -15.53
N GLN A 331 -4.85 18.56 -16.03
CA GLN A 331 -6.10 18.37 -16.76
C GLN A 331 -6.11 19.16 -18.07
N TRP A 332 -6.66 18.58 -19.12
CA TRP A 332 -6.79 19.25 -20.42
C TRP A 332 -7.98 18.71 -21.21
N ASP A 333 -8.42 19.50 -22.14
CA ASP A 333 -9.46 19.13 -23.10
C ASP A 333 -8.81 18.42 -24.29
N HIS A 334 -9.20 17.16 -24.55
CA HIS A 334 -8.69 16.37 -25.66
C HIS A 334 -8.87 17.07 -27.01
N ASP A 335 -10.06 17.62 -27.26
CA ASP A 335 -10.41 18.20 -28.54
C ASP A 335 -9.63 19.49 -28.82
N LYS A 336 -9.22 20.22 -27.77
CA LYS A 336 -8.42 21.43 -27.89
C LYS A 336 -6.92 21.17 -28.03
N ILE A 337 -6.42 20.19 -27.29
CA ILE A 337 -4.98 19.90 -27.22
C ILE A 337 -4.58 18.84 -28.25
N GLY A 338 -5.51 17.94 -28.65
CA GLY A 338 -5.31 16.96 -29.71
C GLY A 338 -4.53 15.72 -29.29
N PHE A 339 -4.53 15.35 -28.00
CA PHE A 339 -4.03 14.06 -27.53
C PHE A 339 -4.68 13.61 -26.23
N SER A 340 -4.78 12.30 -26.06
CA SER A 340 -5.31 11.64 -24.88
C SER A 340 -4.27 11.52 -23.76
N ALA A 341 -4.74 11.21 -22.55
CA ALA A 341 -3.88 10.93 -21.42
C ALA A 341 -2.97 9.70 -21.64
N ASN A 342 -3.43 8.70 -22.39
CA ASN A 342 -2.59 7.53 -22.72
C ASN A 342 -1.46 7.91 -23.70
N GLU A 343 -1.74 8.79 -24.66
CA GLU A 343 -0.69 9.33 -25.54
C GLU A 343 0.32 10.19 -24.76
N LEU A 344 -0.13 10.92 -23.73
CA LEU A 344 0.81 11.61 -22.83
C LEU A 344 1.78 10.62 -22.17
N ASP A 345 1.29 9.49 -21.65
CA ASP A 345 2.15 8.47 -21.06
C ASP A 345 3.18 7.94 -22.08
N GLU A 346 2.77 7.71 -23.32
CA GLU A 346 3.66 7.29 -24.40
C GLU A 346 4.75 8.34 -24.67
N TYR A 347 4.38 9.61 -24.83
CA TYR A 347 5.34 10.71 -25.04
C TYR A 347 6.30 10.90 -23.87
N MET A 348 5.82 10.72 -22.63
CA MET A 348 6.65 10.77 -21.43
C MET A 348 7.66 9.62 -21.39
N ALA A 349 7.36 8.49 -22.01
CA ALA A 349 8.21 7.30 -22.06
C ALA A 349 9.19 7.26 -23.26
N GLU A 350 9.00 8.10 -24.31
CA GLU A 350 9.84 8.09 -25.52
C GLU A 350 11.29 8.50 -25.25
N GLU A 351 11.51 9.51 -24.42
CA GLU A 351 12.85 10.07 -24.18
C GLU A 351 13.53 9.40 -22.98
N ASP A 352 14.86 9.39 -22.95
CA ASP A 352 15.67 8.89 -21.85
C ASP A 352 16.07 10.00 -20.87
N PRO A 353 15.83 9.86 -19.56
CA PRO A 353 15.09 8.76 -18.91
C PRO A 353 13.57 8.84 -19.18
N PRO A 354 12.90 7.69 -19.32
CA PRO A 354 11.45 7.67 -19.40
C PRO A 354 10.83 8.06 -18.04
N ILE A 355 9.63 8.67 -18.09
CA ILE A 355 8.92 9.17 -16.92
C ILE A 355 7.58 8.46 -16.80
N PHE A 356 7.28 7.97 -15.61
CA PHE A 356 6.02 7.31 -15.30
C PHE A 356 5.10 8.25 -14.51
N LEU A 357 4.00 8.70 -15.12
CA LEU A 357 2.97 9.49 -14.45
C LEU A 357 1.94 8.59 -13.76
N ARG A 358 1.22 9.13 -12.77
CA ARG A 358 0.16 8.43 -12.08
C ARG A 358 -1.14 8.49 -12.87
N ASN A 359 -1.70 7.34 -13.17
CA ASN A 359 -2.98 7.17 -13.87
C ASN A 359 -4.07 6.52 -13.01
N ILE A 360 -3.91 6.52 -11.68
CA ILE A 360 -4.88 5.98 -10.74
C ILE A 360 -5.69 7.12 -10.16
N HIS A 361 -6.97 7.00 -10.24
CA HIS A 361 -7.98 8.02 -10.12
C HIS A 361 -8.72 8.00 -8.79
N TYR A 362 -9.01 9.20 -8.27
CA TYR A 362 -9.94 9.40 -7.14
C TYR A 362 -11.11 10.31 -7.47
N TYR A 363 -10.96 11.21 -8.46
CA TYR A 363 -11.74 12.45 -8.48
C TYR A 363 -12.65 12.67 -9.66
N ASN A 364 -12.56 11.96 -10.78
CA ASN A 364 -13.20 12.43 -12.00
C ASN A 364 -13.98 11.40 -12.81
N TYR A 365 -14.90 10.65 -12.18
CA TYR A 365 -15.85 9.81 -12.91
C TYR A 365 -16.78 10.61 -13.87
N TYR A 366 -16.80 11.93 -13.76
CA TYR A 366 -17.71 12.81 -14.50
C TYR A 366 -17.02 13.94 -15.28
N SER A 367 -15.71 13.94 -15.39
CA SER A 367 -15.00 14.93 -16.20
C SER A 367 -14.84 14.45 -17.64
N ASN A 368 -15.19 15.30 -18.60
CA ASN A 368 -14.88 15.11 -20.02
C ASN A 368 -13.41 15.48 -20.36
N LYS A 369 -12.59 15.81 -19.35
CA LYS A 369 -11.19 16.18 -19.53
C LYS A 369 -10.29 14.97 -19.38
N GLU A 370 -9.22 14.96 -20.18
CA GLU A 370 -8.07 14.12 -19.94
C GLU A 370 -7.33 14.56 -18.68
N TRP A 371 -6.66 13.63 -18.01
CA TRP A 371 -5.93 13.96 -16.78
C TRP A 371 -4.80 12.97 -16.50
N ARG A 372 -3.77 13.47 -15.79
CA ARG A 372 -2.71 12.69 -15.13
C ARG A 372 -2.31 13.36 -13.83
N LEU A 373 -1.69 12.59 -12.94
CA LEU A 373 -1.14 13.09 -11.69
C LEU A 373 0.38 12.97 -11.70
N ILE A 374 1.05 13.99 -11.15
CA ILE A 374 2.43 13.87 -10.69
C ILE A 374 2.35 13.57 -9.20
N ASP A 375 2.76 12.37 -8.80
CA ASP A 375 2.89 12.02 -7.39
C ASP A 375 4.27 12.43 -6.90
N THR A 376 4.32 13.15 -5.79
CA THR A 376 5.55 13.81 -5.31
C THR A 376 6.40 12.92 -4.42
N TYR A 377 5.87 11.79 -3.94
CA TYR A 377 6.44 11.02 -2.82
C TYR A 377 7.86 10.49 -3.06
N TYR A 378 8.19 10.14 -4.29
CA TYR A 378 9.50 9.57 -4.63
C TYR A 378 10.36 10.46 -5.52
N LEU A 379 9.90 11.67 -5.85
CA LEU A 379 10.65 12.56 -6.71
C LEU A 379 11.83 13.17 -5.96
N ARG A 380 12.96 13.23 -6.65
CA ARG A 380 14.18 13.86 -6.19
C ARG A 380 14.33 15.24 -6.84
N PRO A 381 14.98 16.21 -6.18
CA PRO A 381 15.09 17.57 -6.71
C PRO A 381 15.61 17.65 -8.16
N GLU A 382 16.56 16.79 -8.54
CA GLU A 382 17.15 16.75 -9.88
C GLU A 382 16.20 16.23 -10.97
N GLU A 383 15.14 15.52 -10.58
CA GLU A 383 14.13 14.96 -11.49
C GLU A 383 13.05 15.99 -11.86
N LEU A 384 12.79 16.99 -11.00
CA LEU A 384 11.71 17.95 -11.18
C LEU A 384 11.83 18.73 -12.49
N PRO A 385 13.02 19.33 -12.83
CA PRO A 385 13.17 20.04 -14.09
C PRO A 385 13.00 19.16 -15.33
N LEU A 386 13.40 17.89 -15.26
CA LEU A 386 13.26 16.94 -16.36
C LEU A 386 11.78 16.67 -16.67
N ILE A 387 10.97 16.46 -15.64
CA ILE A 387 9.52 16.25 -15.77
C ILE A 387 8.85 17.49 -16.34
N ALA A 388 9.08 18.66 -15.72
CA ALA A 388 8.44 19.90 -16.12
C ALA A 388 8.79 20.29 -17.58
N GLN A 389 10.06 20.21 -17.97
CA GLN A 389 10.51 20.53 -19.33
C GLN A 389 9.91 19.58 -20.38
N ARG A 390 9.78 18.27 -20.05
CA ARG A 390 9.18 17.30 -20.95
C ARG A 390 7.70 17.60 -21.18
N ILE A 391 6.94 17.87 -20.12
CA ILE A 391 5.53 18.26 -20.21
C ILE A 391 5.39 19.53 -21.07
N LYS A 392 6.15 20.58 -20.77
CA LYS A 392 6.16 21.84 -21.55
C LYS A 392 6.44 21.59 -23.05
N LYS A 393 7.42 20.75 -23.34
CA LYS A 393 7.79 20.39 -24.73
C LYS A 393 6.66 19.68 -25.48
N ILE A 394 5.98 18.72 -24.82
CA ILE A 394 4.89 17.97 -25.41
C ILE A 394 3.72 18.90 -25.74
N PHE A 395 3.23 19.66 -24.76
CA PHE A 395 2.10 20.59 -24.95
C PHE A 395 2.41 21.66 -26.02
N LYS A 396 3.57 22.31 -25.96
CA LYS A 396 3.97 23.32 -26.96
C LYS A 396 4.10 22.77 -28.38
N LYS A 397 4.48 21.50 -28.55
CA LYS A 397 4.58 20.85 -29.87
C LYS A 397 3.20 20.55 -30.46
N LYS A 398 2.23 20.24 -29.61
CA LYS A 398 0.86 19.87 -30.04
C LYS A 398 -0.02 21.09 -30.31
N LEU A 399 0.09 22.14 -29.51
CA LEU A 399 -0.61 23.41 -29.74
C LEU A 399 -0.23 24.12 -31.06
N ARG A 400 0.91 23.78 -31.65
CA ARG A 400 1.39 24.34 -32.93
C ARG A 400 0.91 23.59 -34.17
N ARG A 401 0.16 22.52 -33.99
CA ARG A 401 -0.41 21.71 -35.09
C ARG A 401 -1.90 21.95 -35.24
#